data_499153061a1dcc81390b114bc13c6279
#
_entry.id   499153061a1dcc81390b114bc13c6279
#
_cell.length_a   1.000
_cell.length_b   1.000
_cell.length_c   1.000
_cell.angle_alpha   90.00
_cell.angle_beta   90.00
_cell.angle_gamma   90.00
#
_symmetry.space_group_name_H-M   'P 1'
#
loop_
_entity.id
_entity.type
_entity.pdbx_description
1 polymer ?
#
loop_
_entity_poly.entity_id
_entity_poly.type
_entity_poly.pdbx_seq_one_letter_code
_entity_poly.pdbx_strand_id
1 'polypeptide(L)'
;MQLQNASKPSYSSGDKLYYACRPGYQLKRTGLATPSLSIVCQEDNTWSSLEEACQKKRCPTLEELQNGQIEYTNASIDFGSQVHYSCDKGYYLIGESIRHCQVAGSIVDWSDAPPICEKILCKPPEDIANGKYTNTGKDIFAYNEVVTYSCNPATGTDEYSLIGNATLVCVGNDEWSSDPPECKVVKCVFPTIINGKIVSGLGQKFYYSARVEFECNKGYKLNGSRTTVCGANSTWEPEIPTCVEELTTPTTQPPISSTSVSTRVPVPSGPDSKPTHRTVTPGSGHPGHDSAGDETPKAERLGAGIIVAIVLGTFLGLGVLAGSVYFCLCRKNKRKESSATYSAYQDKATTPAE
;
A
#
# COMPACT_ATOMS: atom_id res chain seq x y z
N MET A 1 -4.15 -12.45 46.37
CA MET A 1 -3.75 -11.88 47.66
C MET A 1 -2.39 -12.43 48.08
N GLN A 2 -1.65 -11.76 48.98
CA GLN A 2 -0.39 -12.21 49.56
C GLN A 2 -0.45 -12.07 51.08
N LEU A 3 0.15 -13.03 51.81
CA LEU A 3 0.23 -13.02 53.23
C LEU A 3 1.18 -11.89 53.71
N GLN A 4 0.75 -11.10 54.72
CA GLN A 4 1.55 -10.02 55.24
C GLN A 4 2.42 -10.40 56.43
N ASN A 5 1.95 -11.35 57.24
CA ASN A 5 2.65 -11.79 58.45
C ASN A 5 3.55 -12.98 58.14
N ALA A 6 4.69 -13.07 58.82
CA ALA A 6 5.53 -14.26 58.75
C ALA A 6 4.73 -15.49 59.24
N SER A 7 4.86 -16.61 58.53
CA SER A 7 4.26 -17.85 58.95
C SER A 7 4.92 -18.34 60.26
N LYS A 8 4.11 -18.71 61.23
CA LYS A 8 4.56 -19.42 62.48
C LYS A 8 4.59 -20.92 62.21
N PRO A 9 5.40 -21.67 62.94
CA PRO A 9 5.43 -23.15 62.83
C PRO A 9 4.12 -23.81 63.28
N SER A 10 3.33 -23.19 64.14
CA SER A 10 2.01 -23.65 64.59
C SER A 10 1.13 -22.45 64.96
N TYR A 11 -0.18 -22.65 64.87
CA TYR A 11 -1.20 -21.64 65.20
C TYR A 11 -2.19 -22.22 66.20
N SER A 12 -2.70 -21.37 67.08
CA SER A 12 -3.72 -21.69 68.09
C SER A 12 -5.07 -21.11 67.66
N SER A 13 -6.16 -21.63 68.21
CA SER A 13 -7.50 -21.09 68.04
C SER A 13 -7.51 -19.58 68.40
N GLY A 14 -8.09 -18.76 67.53
CA GLY A 14 -8.12 -17.32 67.61
C GLY A 14 -6.94 -16.59 66.97
N ASP A 15 -5.87 -17.26 66.52
CA ASP A 15 -4.78 -16.64 65.76
C ASP A 15 -5.29 -16.11 64.43
N LYS A 16 -4.75 -14.95 64.00
CA LYS A 16 -5.16 -14.28 62.77
C LYS A 16 -4.01 -14.17 61.77
N LEU A 17 -4.31 -14.48 60.51
CA LEU A 17 -3.44 -14.22 59.37
C LEU A 17 -4.00 -13.07 58.57
N TYR A 18 -3.12 -12.13 58.24
CA TYR A 18 -3.49 -10.93 57.48
C TYR A 18 -2.95 -11.03 56.07
N TYR A 19 -3.78 -10.60 55.13
CA TYR A 19 -3.48 -10.60 53.69
C TYR A 19 -3.50 -9.19 53.15
N ALA A 20 -2.78 -8.96 52.08
CA ALA A 20 -2.87 -7.73 51.28
C ALA A 20 -3.12 -8.08 49.82
N CYS A 21 -3.62 -7.14 49.06
CA CYS A 21 -3.68 -7.26 47.63
C CYS A 21 -2.26 -7.24 47.06
N ARG A 22 -1.98 -8.11 46.09
CA ARG A 22 -0.70 -8.11 45.36
C ARG A 22 -0.51 -6.81 44.58
N PRO A 23 0.74 -6.43 44.24
CA PRO A 23 0.99 -5.34 43.30
C PRO A 23 0.10 -5.45 42.06
N GLY A 24 -0.44 -4.32 41.58
CA GLY A 24 -1.40 -4.30 40.47
C GLY A 24 -2.86 -4.55 40.87
N TYR A 25 -3.13 -4.87 42.16
CA TYR A 25 -4.48 -5.07 42.67
C TYR A 25 -4.80 -4.09 43.82
N GLN A 26 -6.08 -3.84 44.02
CA GLN A 26 -6.63 -3.02 45.09
C GLN A 26 -7.85 -3.68 45.74
N LEU A 27 -8.22 -3.25 46.91
CA LEU A 27 -9.45 -3.71 47.58
C LEU A 27 -10.70 -3.36 46.77
N LYS A 28 -11.62 -4.29 46.63
CA LYS A 28 -12.95 -4.03 46.12
C LYS A 28 -13.69 -3.11 47.10
N ARG A 29 -14.19 -1.99 46.60
CA ARG A 29 -15.06 -1.10 47.40
C ARG A 29 -16.51 -1.57 47.18
N THR A 30 -17.04 -2.34 48.13
CA THR A 30 -18.44 -2.79 48.14
C THR A 30 -19.20 -2.02 49.24
N GLY A 31 -19.76 -0.86 48.87
CA GLY A 31 -20.55 -0.05 49.82
C GLY A 31 -19.77 0.51 51.00
N LEU A 32 -20.43 0.56 52.20
CA LEU A 32 -19.86 1.13 53.42
C LEU A 32 -18.89 0.20 54.17
N ALA A 33 -18.85 -1.09 53.85
CA ALA A 33 -17.98 -2.05 54.56
C ALA A 33 -16.70 -2.33 53.77
N THR A 34 -15.53 -2.17 54.39
CA THR A 34 -14.27 -2.66 53.84
C THR A 34 -14.19 -4.16 54.14
N PRO A 35 -13.98 -5.01 53.11
CA PRO A 35 -13.84 -6.44 53.35
C PRO A 35 -12.62 -6.74 54.21
N SER A 36 -12.77 -7.66 55.18
CA SER A 36 -11.68 -8.10 56.03
C SER A 36 -10.70 -8.96 55.24
N LEU A 37 -9.44 -8.53 55.19
CA LEU A 37 -8.34 -9.31 54.60
C LEU A 37 -7.66 -10.19 55.66
N SER A 38 -8.41 -10.77 56.58
CA SER A 38 -7.89 -11.68 57.59
C SER A 38 -8.70 -12.95 57.70
N ILE A 39 -8.01 -14.04 58.03
CA ILE A 39 -8.60 -15.33 58.41
C ILE A 39 -8.24 -15.63 59.84
N VAL A 40 -9.09 -16.39 60.52
CA VAL A 40 -8.95 -16.75 61.93
C VAL A 40 -8.86 -18.29 62.00
N CYS A 41 -7.93 -18.77 62.83
CA CYS A 41 -7.86 -20.19 63.20
C CYS A 41 -9.04 -20.53 64.12
N GLN A 42 -9.86 -21.49 63.73
CA GLN A 42 -11.06 -21.89 64.45
C GLN A 42 -10.74 -23.00 65.45
N GLU A 43 -11.67 -23.28 66.37
CA GLU A 43 -11.51 -24.30 67.42
C GLU A 43 -11.41 -25.72 66.85
N ASP A 44 -11.94 -25.96 65.64
CA ASP A 44 -11.87 -27.20 64.90
C ASP A 44 -10.57 -27.44 64.12
N ASN A 45 -9.55 -26.58 64.36
CA ASN A 45 -8.29 -26.55 63.61
C ASN A 45 -8.42 -26.21 62.12
N THR A 46 -9.52 -25.58 61.69
CA THR A 46 -9.69 -25.02 60.35
C THR A 46 -9.49 -23.53 60.33
N TRP A 47 -9.26 -22.97 59.12
CA TRP A 47 -9.22 -21.52 58.94
C TRP A 47 -10.57 -21.03 58.45
N SER A 48 -10.96 -19.84 58.93
CA SER A 48 -12.13 -19.16 58.35
C SER A 48 -11.93 -18.90 56.86
N SER A 49 -13.00 -18.82 56.08
CA SER A 49 -12.93 -18.56 54.63
C SER A 49 -12.36 -17.17 54.36
N LEU A 50 -11.44 -17.08 53.39
CA LEU A 50 -10.93 -15.82 52.87
C LEU A 50 -11.75 -15.40 51.63
N GLU A 51 -12.47 -14.30 51.76
CA GLU A 51 -13.22 -13.75 50.64
C GLU A 51 -12.29 -13.12 49.58
N GLU A 52 -12.61 -13.23 48.31
CA GLU A 52 -11.89 -12.58 47.23
C GLU A 52 -12.19 -11.07 47.21
N ALA A 53 -11.38 -10.33 47.97
CA ALA A 53 -11.57 -8.91 48.22
C ALA A 53 -10.71 -8.01 47.30
N CYS A 54 -9.87 -8.56 46.44
CA CYS A 54 -8.97 -7.81 45.56
C CYS A 54 -9.48 -7.78 44.14
N GLN A 55 -9.40 -6.62 43.49
CA GLN A 55 -9.65 -6.41 42.09
C GLN A 55 -8.44 -5.76 41.41
N LYS A 56 -8.29 -5.94 40.10
CA LYS A 56 -7.25 -5.28 39.33
C LYS A 56 -7.36 -3.76 39.46
N LYS A 57 -6.23 -3.07 39.59
CA LYS A 57 -6.18 -1.62 39.39
C LYS A 57 -6.36 -1.30 37.94
N ARG A 58 -6.81 -0.09 37.61
CA ARG A 58 -6.97 0.41 36.26
C ARG A 58 -5.88 1.40 35.94
N CYS A 59 -5.29 1.27 34.75
CA CYS A 59 -4.43 2.28 34.20
C CYS A 59 -5.21 3.56 33.82
N PRO A 60 -4.55 4.70 33.68
CA PRO A 60 -5.18 5.93 33.20
C PRO A 60 -5.84 5.71 31.84
N THR A 61 -6.93 6.45 31.58
CA THR A 61 -7.53 6.50 30.25
C THR A 61 -6.54 7.12 29.27
N LEU A 62 -6.45 6.55 28.09
CA LEU A 62 -5.57 7.04 27.03
C LEU A 62 -6.23 8.21 26.31
N GLU A 63 -5.42 9.19 25.93
CA GLU A 63 -5.82 10.25 25.01
C GLU A 63 -5.92 9.69 23.57
N GLU A 64 -6.75 10.33 22.76
CA GLU A 64 -6.89 9.96 21.35
C GLU A 64 -5.56 10.14 20.60
N LEU A 65 -5.19 9.13 19.79
CA LEU A 65 -4.04 9.22 18.90
C LEU A 65 -4.43 10.06 17.68
N GLN A 66 -3.79 11.20 17.50
CA GLN A 66 -4.02 12.01 16.31
C GLN A 66 -3.47 11.31 15.06
N ASN A 67 -4.28 11.24 14.00
CA ASN A 67 -3.96 10.56 12.74
C ASN A 67 -3.67 9.07 12.92
N GLY A 68 -4.38 8.43 13.85
CA GLY A 68 -4.23 7.01 14.11
C GLY A 68 -5.32 6.49 15.04
N GLN A 69 -5.18 5.24 15.43
CA GLN A 69 -6.17 4.50 16.22
C GLN A 69 -5.50 3.76 17.36
N ILE A 70 -6.26 3.60 18.45
CA ILE A 70 -5.87 2.80 19.61
C ILE A 70 -6.83 1.63 19.72
N GLU A 71 -6.29 0.42 19.60
CA GLU A 71 -7.04 -0.82 19.77
C GLU A 71 -6.77 -1.45 21.13
N TYR A 72 -7.82 -1.70 21.90
CA TYR A 72 -7.75 -2.34 23.21
C TYR A 72 -7.93 -3.84 23.05
N THR A 73 -6.91 -4.63 23.34
CA THR A 73 -6.93 -6.10 23.13
C THR A 73 -8.11 -6.79 23.83
N ASN A 74 -8.54 -6.33 25.00
CA ASN A 74 -9.64 -6.92 25.78
C ASN A 74 -10.74 -5.91 26.14
N ALA A 75 -10.85 -4.80 25.42
CA ALA A 75 -11.76 -3.69 25.76
C ALA A 75 -11.61 -3.22 27.23
N SER A 76 -10.44 -3.38 27.83
CA SER A 76 -10.14 -3.13 29.23
C SER A 76 -8.83 -2.35 29.37
N ILE A 77 -8.78 -1.51 30.41
CA ILE A 77 -7.57 -0.80 30.85
C ILE A 77 -7.08 -1.32 32.22
N ASP A 78 -7.49 -2.51 32.61
CA ASP A 78 -7.10 -3.11 33.88
C ASP A 78 -5.64 -3.59 33.85
N PHE A 79 -5.02 -3.68 35.00
CA PHE A 79 -3.67 -4.24 35.14
C PHE A 79 -3.49 -5.54 34.36
N GLY A 80 -2.46 -5.57 33.48
CA GLY A 80 -2.18 -6.65 32.57
C GLY A 80 -2.87 -6.55 31.20
N SER A 81 -3.64 -5.49 30.93
CA SER A 81 -4.17 -5.21 29.58
C SER A 81 -3.08 -4.64 28.66
N GLN A 82 -3.31 -4.77 27.37
CA GLN A 82 -2.46 -4.22 26.30
C GLN A 82 -3.29 -3.35 25.38
N VAL A 83 -2.63 -2.38 24.78
CA VAL A 83 -3.18 -1.54 23.72
C VAL A 83 -2.22 -1.50 22.55
N HIS A 84 -2.77 -1.51 21.35
CA HIS A 84 -2.05 -1.44 20.08
C HIS A 84 -2.33 -0.09 19.44
N TYR A 85 -1.27 0.55 18.96
CA TYR A 85 -1.33 1.83 18.26
C TYR A 85 -1.06 1.59 16.78
N SER A 86 -1.88 2.18 15.92
CA SER A 86 -1.69 2.17 14.48
C SER A 86 -1.95 3.55 13.89
N CYS A 87 -1.17 3.94 12.90
CA CYS A 87 -1.37 5.22 12.24
C CYS A 87 -2.28 5.09 11.03
N ASP A 88 -2.98 6.17 10.71
CA ASP A 88 -3.78 6.29 9.51
C ASP A 88 -2.87 6.26 8.27
N LYS A 89 -3.47 5.95 7.13
CA LYS A 89 -2.77 5.89 5.86
C LYS A 89 -2.09 7.22 5.52
N GLY A 90 -0.81 7.17 5.22
CA GLY A 90 0.02 8.36 4.97
C GLY A 90 0.73 8.91 6.21
N TYR A 91 0.67 8.17 7.31
CA TYR A 91 1.40 8.48 8.55
C TYR A 91 2.21 7.27 9.01
N TYR A 92 3.29 7.50 9.73
CA TYR A 92 4.11 6.45 10.33
C TYR A 92 4.20 6.66 11.85
N LEU A 93 4.36 5.55 12.58
CA LEU A 93 4.37 5.55 14.03
C LEU A 93 5.78 5.84 14.55
N ILE A 94 5.87 6.79 15.47
CA ILE A 94 7.07 7.06 16.27
C ILE A 94 6.79 6.67 17.71
N GLY A 95 7.56 5.74 18.25
CA GLY A 95 7.40 5.16 19.57
C GLY A 95 6.95 3.70 19.51
N GLU A 96 6.62 3.13 20.67
CA GLU A 96 6.21 1.74 20.80
C GLU A 96 4.78 1.52 20.31
N SER A 97 4.60 0.55 19.42
CA SER A 97 3.28 0.20 18.87
C SER A 97 2.38 -0.54 19.86
N ILE A 98 2.94 -1.08 20.95
CA ILE A 98 2.21 -1.82 21.97
C ILE A 98 2.60 -1.27 23.34
N ARG A 99 1.59 -0.90 24.13
CA ARG A 99 1.80 -0.52 25.53
C ARG A 99 1.07 -1.46 26.47
N HIS A 100 1.64 -1.69 27.63
CA HIS A 100 1.15 -2.61 28.66
C HIS A 100 0.74 -1.87 29.91
N CYS A 101 -0.43 -2.19 30.48
CA CYS A 101 -0.81 -1.69 31.80
C CYS A 101 -0.06 -2.49 32.86
N GLN A 102 0.96 -1.91 33.47
CA GLN A 102 1.90 -2.56 34.38
C GLN A 102 2.03 -1.82 35.72
N VAL A 103 2.71 -2.45 36.66
CA VAL A 103 3.03 -1.81 37.97
C VAL A 103 4.16 -0.80 37.77
N ALA A 104 3.93 0.44 38.15
CA ALA A 104 4.89 1.53 38.17
C ALA A 104 5.01 2.07 39.63
N GLY A 105 5.96 1.52 40.38
CA GLY A 105 6.10 1.82 41.79
C GLY A 105 4.87 1.39 42.61
N SER A 106 4.14 2.36 43.20
CA SER A 106 2.93 2.10 44.00
C SER A 106 1.62 2.15 43.21
N ILE A 107 1.67 2.59 41.96
CA ILE A 107 0.52 2.71 41.06
C ILE A 107 0.58 1.71 39.93
N VAL A 108 -0.42 1.69 39.07
CA VAL A 108 -0.37 1.05 37.73
C VAL A 108 -0.41 2.14 36.69
N ASP A 109 0.40 1.99 35.68
CA ASP A 109 0.48 2.91 34.54
C ASP A 109 0.82 2.17 33.28
N TRP A 110 0.68 2.83 32.14
CA TRP A 110 1.08 2.29 30.86
C TRP A 110 2.61 2.28 30.74
N SER A 111 3.15 1.19 30.14
CA SER A 111 4.55 1.16 29.74
C SER A 111 4.82 2.28 28.73
N ASP A 112 6.03 2.79 28.71
CA ASP A 112 6.53 3.72 27.72
C ASP A 112 5.70 5.02 27.55
N ALA A 113 6.23 5.97 26.79
CA ALA A 113 5.52 7.18 26.39
C ALA A 113 4.48 6.86 25.31
N PRO A 114 3.37 7.62 25.21
CA PRO A 114 2.43 7.46 24.11
C PRO A 114 3.13 7.75 22.77
N PRO A 115 2.94 6.89 21.76
CA PRO A 115 3.49 7.12 20.42
C PRO A 115 2.75 8.26 19.71
N ILE A 116 3.35 8.75 18.64
CA ILE A 116 2.77 9.77 17.76
C ILE A 116 2.76 9.28 16.33
N CYS A 117 1.80 9.78 15.52
CA CYS A 117 1.73 9.54 14.09
C CYS A 117 2.19 10.78 13.34
N GLU A 118 3.32 10.68 12.63
CA GLU A 118 3.85 11.73 11.78
C GLU A 118 3.56 11.46 10.30
N LYS A 119 3.42 12.54 9.52
CA LYS A 119 3.17 12.42 8.08
C LYS A 119 4.36 11.79 7.37
N ILE A 120 4.06 10.85 6.48
CA ILE A 120 5.03 10.35 5.51
C ILE A 120 5.33 11.44 4.49
N LEU A 121 6.60 11.81 4.39
CA LEU A 121 7.09 12.81 3.46
C LEU A 121 8.34 12.28 2.77
N CYS A 122 8.47 12.60 1.46
CA CYS A 122 9.66 12.29 0.69
C CYS A 122 10.38 13.57 0.29
N LYS A 123 11.70 13.54 0.35
CA LYS A 123 12.56 14.53 -0.32
C LYS A 123 12.43 14.39 -1.83
N PRO A 124 12.87 15.38 -2.61
CA PRO A 124 12.93 15.25 -4.06
C PRO A 124 13.70 13.98 -4.45
N PRO A 125 13.21 13.23 -5.44
CA PRO A 125 13.96 12.09 -5.94
C PRO A 125 15.21 12.58 -6.68
N GLU A 126 16.16 11.68 -6.91
CA GLU A 126 17.42 12.01 -7.56
C GLU A 126 17.22 12.51 -9.00
N ASP A 127 18.00 13.51 -9.37
CA ASP A 127 18.12 13.96 -10.76
C ASP A 127 18.82 12.91 -11.61
N ILE A 128 18.33 12.74 -12.84
CA ILE A 128 18.93 11.81 -13.81
C ILE A 128 19.68 12.53 -14.92
N ALA A 129 20.77 11.96 -15.36
CA ALA A 129 21.51 12.47 -16.51
C ALA A 129 20.64 12.42 -17.77
N ASN A 130 20.68 13.49 -18.58
CA ASN A 130 19.91 13.61 -19.82
C ASN A 130 18.38 13.50 -19.66
N GLY A 131 17.84 13.73 -18.46
CA GLY A 131 16.43 13.65 -18.17
C GLY A 131 15.98 14.65 -17.12
N LYS A 132 14.73 14.62 -16.81
CA LYS A 132 14.08 15.43 -15.77
C LYS A 132 12.84 14.73 -15.27
N TYR A 133 12.38 15.09 -14.09
CA TYR A 133 11.08 14.66 -13.56
C TYR A 133 10.12 15.83 -13.41
N THR A 134 8.85 15.55 -13.17
CA THR A 134 7.80 16.54 -12.93
C THR A 134 7.95 17.18 -11.55
N ASN A 135 7.56 18.47 -11.42
CA ASN A 135 7.58 19.20 -10.13
C ASN A 135 8.97 19.39 -9.50
N THR A 136 10.01 19.57 -10.32
CA THR A 136 11.41 19.79 -9.88
C THR A 136 11.62 20.98 -8.93
N GLY A 137 10.66 21.91 -8.84
CA GLY A 137 10.71 23.06 -7.91
C GLY A 137 10.08 22.78 -6.54
N LYS A 138 9.76 21.52 -6.23
CA LYS A 138 9.11 21.14 -4.99
C LYS A 138 10.11 20.46 -4.07
N ASP A 139 10.24 20.95 -2.82
CA ASP A 139 11.22 20.46 -1.84
C ASP A 139 10.74 19.24 -1.05
N ILE A 140 9.42 19.00 -0.98
CA ILE A 140 8.82 17.93 -0.18
C ILE A 140 7.60 17.37 -0.91
N PHE A 141 7.52 16.06 -1.01
CA PHE A 141 6.42 15.31 -1.61
C PHE A 141 5.67 14.55 -0.52
N ALA A 142 4.34 14.55 -0.60
CA ALA A 142 3.51 13.82 0.35
C ALA A 142 3.34 12.35 -0.05
N TYR A 143 2.92 11.53 0.89
CA TYR A 143 2.55 10.14 0.65
C TYR A 143 1.58 9.99 -0.53
N ASN A 144 1.81 9.02 -1.40
CA ASN A 144 1.12 8.78 -2.66
C ASN A 144 1.30 9.86 -3.74
N GLU A 145 2.15 10.84 -3.53
CA GLU A 145 2.47 11.80 -4.57
C GLU A 145 3.40 11.15 -5.61
N VAL A 146 3.12 11.45 -6.89
CA VAL A 146 3.77 10.81 -8.04
C VAL A 146 4.67 11.80 -8.75
N VAL A 147 5.86 11.39 -9.12
CA VAL A 147 6.73 12.07 -10.09
C VAL A 147 6.86 11.22 -11.34
N THR A 148 6.98 11.87 -12.49
CA THR A 148 7.18 11.20 -13.78
C THR A 148 8.46 11.71 -14.42
N TYR A 149 9.35 10.80 -14.73
CA TYR A 149 10.59 11.07 -15.44
C TYR A 149 10.41 11.07 -16.94
N SER A 150 11.16 11.92 -17.61
CA SER A 150 11.24 11.96 -19.06
C SER A 150 12.65 12.30 -19.51
N CYS A 151 13.08 11.73 -20.63
CA CYS A 151 14.37 12.07 -21.19
C CYS A 151 14.32 13.40 -21.95
N ASN A 152 15.41 14.14 -21.89
CA ASN A 152 15.57 15.37 -22.68
C ASN A 152 15.67 15.04 -24.17
N PRO A 153 15.28 15.94 -25.07
CA PRO A 153 15.57 15.77 -26.49
C PRO A 153 17.08 15.61 -26.71
N ALA A 154 17.45 14.62 -27.50
CA ALA A 154 18.85 14.39 -27.81
C ALA A 154 19.41 15.53 -28.68
N THR A 155 20.64 15.93 -28.42
CA THR A 155 21.37 16.91 -29.24
C THR A 155 22.03 16.28 -30.45
N GLY A 156 22.02 14.93 -30.56
CA GLY A 156 22.64 14.12 -31.62
C GLY A 156 21.63 13.48 -32.56
N THR A 157 22.12 12.52 -33.34
CA THR A 157 21.33 11.78 -34.34
C THR A 157 20.47 10.66 -33.75
N ASP A 158 20.78 10.23 -32.54
CA ASP A 158 20.11 9.13 -31.85
C ASP A 158 19.42 9.64 -30.57
N GLU A 159 18.20 9.17 -30.33
CA GLU A 159 17.36 9.61 -29.21
C GLU A 159 17.73 8.88 -27.91
N TYR A 160 17.50 9.56 -26.77
CA TYR A 160 17.58 8.93 -25.46
C TYR A 160 16.36 8.04 -25.23
N SER A 161 16.61 6.86 -24.70
CA SER A 161 15.57 5.94 -24.22
C SER A 161 15.57 5.97 -22.69
N LEU A 162 14.36 5.98 -22.12
CA LEU A 162 14.18 5.88 -20.67
C LEU A 162 14.19 4.39 -20.29
N ILE A 163 15.13 4.03 -19.42
CA ILE A 163 15.32 2.65 -18.94
C ILE A 163 14.97 2.59 -17.45
N GLY A 164 14.00 1.79 -17.09
CA GLY A 164 13.47 1.68 -15.75
C GLY A 164 12.04 2.21 -15.63
N ASN A 165 11.59 2.43 -14.40
CA ASN A 165 10.24 2.94 -14.14
C ASN A 165 10.18 4.45 -14.42
N ALA A 166 9.28 4.85 -15.31
CA ALA A 166 9.06 6.25 -15.62
C ALA A 166 8.41 7.03 -14.46
N THR A 167 7.71 6.34 -13.57
CA THR A 167 6.96 6.95 -12.47
C THR A 167 7.41 6.43 -11.13
N LEU A 168 7.68 7.33 -10.19
CA LEU A 168 7.96 7.02 -8.79
C LEU A 168 6.86 7.60 -7.92
N VAL A 169 6.48 6.86 -6.88
CA VAL A 169 5.47 7.24 -5.90
C VAL A 169 6.12 7.31 -4.53
N CYS A 170 5.85 8.35 -3.77
CA CYS A 170 6.29 8.43 -2.37
C CYS A 170 5.50 7.41 -1.52
N VAL A 171 6.15 6.35 -1.06
CA VAL A 171 5.52 5.21 -0.36
C VAL A 171 5.88 5.13 1.12
N GLY A 172 6.99 5.70 1.53
CA GLY A 172 7.47 5.71 2.90
C GLY A 172 8.18 7.03 3.23
N ASN A 173 8.70 7.16 4.44
CA ASN A 173 9.42 8.35 4.87
C ASN A 173 10.79 8.41 4.15
N ASP A 174 10.94 9.39 3.24
CA ASP A 174 12.05 9.48 2.28
C ASP A 174 12.22 8.24 1.38
N GLU A 175 11.14 7.48 1.15
CA GLU A 175 11.16 6.27 0.36
C GLU A 175 10.28 6.39 -0.89
N TRP A 176 10.88 6.20 -2.05
CA TRP A 176 10.23 6.15 -3.35
C TRP A 176 9.98 4.70 -3.78
N SER A 177 8.93 4.47 -4.57
CA SER A 177 8.48 3.13 -4.99
C SER A 177 9.51 2.32 -5.79
N SER A 178 10.50 2.98 -6.37
CA SER A 178 11.63 2.37 -7.08
C SER A 178 12.77 3.37 -7.23
N ASP A 179 13.92 2.88 -7.64
CA ASP A 179 15.04 3.73 -8.05
C ASP A 179 14.68 4.57 -9.28
N PRO A 180 15.30 5.76 -9.45
CA PRO A 180 15.14 6.57 -10.63
C PRO A 180 15.58 5.85 -11.91
N PRO A 181 14.90 6.10 -13.05
CA PRO A 181 15.28 5.53 -14.33
C PRO A 181 16.54 6.19 -14.91
N GLU A 182 17.10 5.58 -15.94
CA GLU A 182 18.22 6.14 -16.70
C GLU A 182 17.77 6.63 -18.08
N CYS A 183 18.31 7.78 -18.53
CA CYS A 183 18.20 8.24 -19.91
C CYS A 183 19.49 8.01 -20.65
N LYS A 184 19.55 6.99 -21.49
CA LYS A 184 20.72 6.64 -22.30
C LYS A 184 20.37 6.29 -23.75
N VAL A 185 21.32 6.46 -24.64
CA VAL A 185 21.15 6.01 -26.04
C VAL A 185 21.25 4.48 -26.05
N VAL A 186 20.16 3.81 -26.37
CA VAL A 186 20.10 2.37 -26.58
C VAL A 186 19.72 2.12 -28.02
N LYS A 187 20.61 1.46 -28.78
CA LYS A 187 20.41 1.21 -30.19
C LYS A 187 20.95 -0.16 -30.55
N CYS A 188 20.07 -1.04 -30.95
CA CYS A 188 20.44 -2.37 -31.43
C CYS A 188 20.90 -2.34 -32.89
N VAL A 189 21.82 -3.21 -33.23
CA VAL A 189 22.26 -3.42 -34.62
C VAL A 189 21.11 -3.98 -35.47
N PHE A 190 21.16 -3.74 -36.77
CA PHE A 190 20.16 -4.29 -37.69
C PHE A 190 20.12 -5.82 -37.57
N PRO A 191 18.93 -6.41 -37.25
CA PRO A 191 18.83 -7.85 -37.04
C PRO A 191 18.82 -8.59 -38.40
N THR A 192 19.76 -9.51 -38.54
CA THR A 192 19.86 -10.34 -39.78
C THR A 192 19.60 -11.80 -39.43
N ILE A 193 18.86 -12.48 -40.29
CA ILE A 193 18.57 -13.92 -40.19
C ILE A 193 18.87 -14.60 -41.53
N ILE A 194 19.72 -15.62 -41.50
CA ILE A 194 20.05 -16.43 -42.70
C ILE A 194 18.92 -17.41 -42.94
N ASN A 195 18.52 -17.61 -44.21
CA ASN A 195 17.39 -18.47 -44.60
C ASN A 195 16.04 -18.11 -44.00
N GLY A 196 15.89 -16.83 -43.64
CA GLY A 196 14.67 -16.28 -43.09
C GLY A 196 14.47 -14.82 -43.50
N LYS A 197 13.42 -14.22 -42.97
CA LYS A 197 13.04 -12.82 -43.21
C LYS A 197 12.44 -12.20 -41.97
N ILE A 198 12.50 -10.89 -41.87
CA ILE A 198 11.76 -10.09 -40.88
C ILE A 198 10.34 -9.91 -41.44
N VAL A 199 9.34 -10.27 -40.63
CA VAL A 199 7.92 -10.17 -41.03
C VAL A 199 7.21 -9.01 -40.35
N SER A 200 7.75 -8.51 -39.24
CA SER A 200 7.18 -7.37 -38.50
C SER A 200 8.28 -6.59 -37.80
N GLY A 201 8.06 -5.30 -37.57
CA GLY A 201 8.98 -4.43 -36.83
C GLY A 201 10.18 -3.91 -37.63
N LEU A 202 10.17 -3.99 -38.97
CA LEU A 202 11.25 -3.47 -39.79
C LEU A 202 11.34 -1.95 -39.70
N GLY A 203 12.49 -1.41 -39.33
CA GLY A 203 12.77 0.02 -39.19
C GLY A 203 14.17 0.39 -39.67
N GLN A 204 14.45 1.69 -39.75
CA GLN A 204 15.80 2.19 -40.08
C GLN A 204 16.72 2.18 -38.87
N LYS A 205 16.15 2.37 -37.65
CA LYS A 205 16.84 2.38 -36.37
C LYS A 205 16.02 1.57 -35.36
N PHE A 206 16.70 0.85 -34.49
CA PHE A 206 16.07 0.04 -33.45
C PHE A 206 16.52 0.53 -32.08
N TYR A 207 15.69 1.35 -31.47
CA TYR A 207 15.90 1.86 -30.11
C TYR A 207 15.38 0.87 -29.06
N TYR A 208 15.58 1.20 -27.79
CA TYR A 208 15.07 0.41 -26.66
C TYR A 208 13.60 0.02 -26.84
N SER A 209 13.28 -1.22 -26.51
CA SER A 209 11.95 -1.82 -26.68
C SER A 209 11.47 -1.99 -28.12
N ALA A 210 12.29 -1.67 -29.15
CA ALA A 210 11.95 -2.02 -30.53
C ALA A 210 11.79 -3.53 -30.66
N ARG A 211 10.66 -3.96 -31.25
CA ARG A 211 10.28 -5.36 -31.37
C ARG A 211 10.37 -5.79 -32.82
N VAL A 212 10.97 -6.96 -33.10
CA VAL A 212 11.12 -7.54 -34.43
C VAL A 212 10.65 -8.99 -34.41
N GLU A 213 9.95 -9.41 -35.47
CA GLU A 213 9.50 -10.79 -35.64
C GLU A 213 10.13 -11.42 -36.90
N PHE A 214 10.49 -12.69 -36.77
CA PHE A 214 11.17 -13.47 -37.80
C PHE A 214 10.33 -14.64 -38.29
N GLU A 215 10.54 -15.00 -39.55
CA GLU A 215 9.99 -16.19 -40.16
C GLU A 215 11.04 -16.85 -41.06
N CYS A 216 11.16 -18.18 -40.96
CA CYS A 216 12.06 -18.92 -41.85
C CYS A 216 11.49 -19.12 -43.24
N ASN A 217 12.37 -19.19 -44.25
CA ASN A 217 12.01 -19.56 -45.59
C ASN A 217 11.51 -21.00 -45.63
N LYS A 218 10.79 -21.34 -46.70
CA LYS A 218 10.26 -22.69 -46.91
C LYS A 218 11.40 -23.74 -46.90
N GLY A 219 11.21 -24.81 -46.14
CA GLY A 219 12.19 -25.88 -45.90
C GLY A 219 13.12 -25.66 -44.72
N TYR A 220 12.91 -24.57 -43.98
CA TYR A 220 13.66 -24.27 -42.74
C TYR A 220 12.73 -24.11 -41.55
N LYS A 221 13.18 -24.55 -40.42
CA LYS A 221 12.49 -24.43 -39.14
C LYS A 221 13.19 -23.40 -38.24
N LEU A 222 12.39 -22.58 -37.55
CA LEU A 222 12.90 -21.58 -36.60
C LEU A 222 13.45 -22.26 -35.34
N ASN A 223 14.69 -21.96 -35.01
CA ASN A 223 15.35 -22.35 -33.77
C ASN A 223 15.59 -21.10 -32.96
N GLY A 224 14.92 -20.97 -31.82
CA GLY A 224 14.89 -19.78 -30.96
C GLY A 224 13.52 -19.11 -30.95
N SER A 225 13.45 -17.91 -30.40
CA SER A 225 12.22 -17.11 -30.28
C SER A 225 11.85 -16.48 -31.64
N ARG A 226 10.58 -16.54 -32.02
CA ARG A 226 10.07 -15.83 -33.19
C ARG A 226 10.20 -14.32 -33.07
N THR A 227 10.18 -13.82 -31.85
CA THR A 227 10.21 -12.39 -31.57
C THR A 227 11.40 -12.05 -30.68
N THR A 228 12.07 -10.94 -30.98
CA THR A 228 13.12 -10.38 -30.17
C THR A 228 12.87 -8.89 -29.95
N VAL A 229 13.38 -8.36 -28.85
CA VAL A 229 13.22 -6.96 -28.42
C VAL A 229 14.59 -6.35 -28.18
N CYS A 230 14.78 -5.10 -28.54
CA CYS A 230 16.02 -4.39 -28.25
C CYS A 230 16.09 -4.08 -26.75
N GLY A 231 16.97 -4.77 -26.03
CA GLY A 231 17.19 -4.66 -24.60
C GLY A 231 18.00 -3.42 -24.19
N ALA A 232 18.05 -3.16 -22.89
CA ALA A 232 18.71 -1.98 -22.29
C ALA A 232 20.23 -1.92 -22.57
N ASN A 233 20.87 -3.03 -22.91
CA ASN A 233 22.28 -3.16 -23.21
C ASN A 233 22.63 -3.04 -24.71
N SER A 234 21.67 -2.56 -25.53
CA SER A 234 21.81 -2.49 -27.00
C SER A 234 21.98 -3.86 -27.66
N THR A 235 21.45 -4.91 -27.03
CA THR A 235 21.44 -6.29 -27.51
C THR A 235 20.01 -6.75 -27.75
N TRP A 236 19.85 -7.70 -28.68
CA TRP A 236 18.55 -8.32 -28.91
C TRP A 236 18.25 -9.39 -27.85
N GLU A 237 17.07 -9.31 -27.22
CA GLU A 237 16.64 -10.18 -26.13
C GLU A 237 15.22 -10.76 -26.42
N PRO A 238 15.09 -12.09 -26.46
CA PRO A 238 16.16 -13.07 -26.55
C PRO A 238 16.99 -12.90 -27.82
N GLU A 239 18.10 -13.59 -27.94
CA GLU A 239 18.99 -13.55 -29.13
C GLU A 239 18.22 -13.80 -30.42
N ILE A 240 18.74 -13.26 -31.54
CA ILE A 240 18.15 -13.42 -32.87
C ILE A 240 18.11 -14.93 -33.20
N PRO A 241 16.94 -15.46 -33.61
CA PRO A 241 16.80 -16.87 -33.89
C PRO A 241 17.57 -17.27 -35.14
N THR A 242 17.79 -18.56 -35.31
CA THR A 242 18.38 -19.16 -36.49
C THR A 242 17.38 -20.02 -37.26
N CYS A 243 17.51 -20.08 -38.59
CA CYS A 243 16.72 -21.01 -39.42
C CYS A 243 17.54 -22.24 -39.79
N VAL A 244 17.15 -23.39 -39.28
CA VAL A 244 17.81 -24.69 -39.53
C VAL A 244 17.03 -25.46 -40.55
N GLU A 245 17.71 -26.21 -41.47
CA GLU A 245 17.05 -27.05 -42.47
C GLU A 245 16.13 -28.08 -41.80
N GLU A 246 14.92 -28.19 -42.30
CA GLU A 246 14.01 -29.23 -41.91
C GLU A 246 14.38 -30.50 -42.66
N LEU A 247 15.13 -31.43 -41.99
CA LEU A 247 15.44 -32.74 -42.51
C LEU A 247 14.13 -33.46 -42.82
N THR A 248 13.70 -33.39 -44.09
CA THR A 248 12.63 -34.26 -44.58
C THR A 248 13.19 -35.68 -44.55
N THR A 249 12.91 -36.44 -43.52
CA THR A 249 13.12 -37.88 -43.49
C THR A 249 12.36 -38.43 -44.71
N PRO A 250 13.03 -39.11 -45.70
CA PRO A 250 12.28 -39.68 -46.80
C PRO A 250 11.34 -40.73 -46.20
N THR A 251 10.06 -40.55 -46.44
CA THR A 251 9.04 -41.52 -46.09
C THR A 251 9.37 -42.77 -46.92
N THR A 252 10.01 -43.75 -46.25
CA THR A 252 10.14 -45.09 -46.79
C THR A 252 8.74 -45.66 -46.93
N GLN A 253 8.25 -45.72 -48.18
CA GLN A 253 7.04 -46.47 -48.51
C GLN A 253 7.23 -47.90 -48.04
N PRO A 254 6.28 -48.48 -47.31
CA PRO A 254 6.33 -49.91 -47.03
C PRO A 254 6.10 -50.66 -48.34
N PRO A 255 6.79 -51.82 -48.59
CA PRO A 255 6.66 -52.60 -49.82
C PRO A 255 5.24 -53.14 -49.91
N ILE A 256 4.71 -53.01 -51.13
CA ILE A 256 3.47 -53.65 -51.60
C ILE A 256 3.68 -55.17 -51.58
N SER A 257 3.03 -55.86 -50.65
CA SER A 257 2.84 -57.29 -50.77
C SER A 257 1.41 -57.57 -51.15
N SER A 258 1.32 -58.09 -52.35
CA SER A 258 0.11 -58.55 -53.03
C SER A 258 -0.44 -59.86 -52.42
N THR A 259 -1.79 -60.02 -52.60
CA THR A 259 -2.58 -61.25 -52.73
C THR A 259 -3.04 -61.96 -51.49
N SER A 260 -4.33 -61.97 -51.19
CA SER A 260 -5.37 -62.82 -51.86
C SER A 260 -6.73 -62.62 -51.17
N VAL A 261 -7.68 -62.37 -51.99
CA VAL A 261 -8.99 -63.01 -52.18
C VAL A 261 -9.58 -63.84 -51.03
N SER A 262 -10.73 -63.46 -50.47
CA SER A 262 -11.97 -64.19 -50.57
C SER A 262 -13.08 -63.69 -49.67
N THR A 263 -14.14 -63.20 -50.25
CA THR A 263 -15.53 -63.60 -50.26
C THR A 263 -16.41 -63.40 -49.00
N ARG A 264 -17.49 -62.67 -49.27
CA ARG A 264 -18.90 -62.72 -48.80
C ARG A 264 -19.34 -61.95 -47.52
N VAL A 265 -20.06 -60.97 -47.92
CA VAL A 265 -21.41 -60.42 -47.56
C VAL A 265 -22.37 -61.41 -46.84
N PRO A 266 -23.42 -61.03 -46.03
CA PRO A 266 -24.16 -59.77 -45.99
C PRO A 266 -24.64 -59.27 -44.53
N VAL A 267 -24.98 -58.04 -44.44
CA VAL A 267 -26.09 -57.25 -43.86
C VAL A 267 -27.18 -58.07 -43.10
N PRO A 268 -28.03 -57.56 -42.16
CA PRO A 268 -28.49 -56.16 -41.98
C PRO A 268 -28.82 -55.71 -40.52
N SER A 269 -29.30 -54.50 -40.47
CA SER A 269 -30.32 -53.86 -39.60
C SER A 269 -29.89 -53.21 -38.31
N GLY A 270 -29.96 -51.99 -38.27
CA GLY A 270 -30.55 -50.84 -37.69
C GLY A 270 -31.54 -51.02 -36.47
N PRO A 271 -32.18 -50.01 -35.85
CA PRO A 271 -32.24 -48.59 -36.18
C PRO A 271 -32.15 -47.61 -34.98
N ASP A 272 -32.23 -46.32 -35.33
CA ASP A 272 -32.88 -45.22 -34.60
C ASP A 272 -32.34 -44.70 -33.26
N SER A 273 -32.02 -43.45 -33.19
CA SER A 273 -32.89 -42.34 -32.86
C SER A 273 -32.17 -40.98 -32.90
N LYS A 274 -32.63 -40.19 -33.80
CA LYS A 274 -32.65 -38.70 -33.76
C LYS A 274 -33.92 -38.30 -32.99
N PRO A 275 -34.26 -37.05 -32.56
CA PRO A 275 -33.85 -35.74 -33.02
C PRO A 275 -33.77 -34.69 -31.89
N THR A 276 -33.41 -33.45 -32.06
CA THR A 276 -34.18 -32.29 -32.51
C THR A 276 -33.54 -31.01 -32.00
N HIS A 277 -33.23 -30.13 -32.90
CA HIS A 277 -33.64 -28.75 -33.14
C HIS A 277 -33.72 -27.76 -31.93
N ARG A 278 -33.08 -26.60 -32.02
CA ARG A 278 -33.72 -25.42 -32.60
C ARG A 278 -32.78 -24.21 -32.75
N THR A 279 -32.62 -23.81 -33.99
CA THR A 279 -32.23 -22.54 -34.58
C THR A 279 -33.28 -21.46 -34.24
N VAL A 280 -32.87 -20.22 -33.97
CA VAL A 280 -33.56 -19.01 -34.41
C VAL A 280 -32.59 -17.83 -34.48
N THR A 281 -32.28 -17.33 -35.62
CA THR A 281 -32.09 -15.94 -36.07
C THR A 281 -33.34 -15.58 -36.89
N PRO A 282 -33.62 -14.35 -37.34
CA PRO A 282 -33.03 -13.03 -37.25
C PRO A 282 -34.07 -11.91 -37.00
N GLY A 283 -33.63 -10.66 -36.94
CA GLY A 283 -34.56 -9.52 -36.97
C GLY A 283 -33.86 -8.20 -37.26
N SER A 284 -33.77 -7.92 -38.51
CA SER A 284 -33.49 -6.72 -39.26
C SER A 284 -34.42 -5.53 -38.91
N GLY A 285 -33.91 -4.30 -39.02
CA GLY A 285 -34.74 -3.09 -39.01
C GLY A 285 -33.97 -1.78 -39.03
N HIS A 286 -33.53 -1.33 -40.18
CA HIS A 286 -33.36 0.06 -40.59
C HIS A 286 -34.61 0.47 -41.36
N PRO A 287 -35.04 1.75 -41.58
CA PRO A 287 -34.26 2.95 -41.93
C PRO A 287 -34.90 4.30 -41.52
N GLY A 288 -34.24 5.37 -41.92
CA GLY A 288 -34.90 6.64 -42.29
C GLY A 288 -34.30 7.90 -41.67
N HIS A 289 -33.49 8.56 -42.39
CA HIS A 289 -33.61 9.81 -43.19
C HIS A 289 -33.78 11.14 -42.44
N ASP A 290 -32.85 12.03 -42.76
CA ASP A 290 -32.90 13.50 -43.05
C ASP A 290 -33.05 14.51 -41.91
N SER A 291 -32.14 15.43 -41.73
CA SER A 291 -31.95 16.68 -42.49
C SER A 291 -30.96 17.63 -41.79
N ALA A 292 -30.18 18.27 -42.60
CA ALA A 292 -29.28 19.36 -42.24
C ALA A 292 -30.04 20.58 -41.65
N GLY A 293 -29.40 21.22 -40.66
CA GLY A 293 -29.80 22.49 -40.11
C GLY A 293 -28.59 23.26 -39.61
N ASP A 294 -28.07 24.10 -40.45
CA ASP A 294 -27.08 25.13 -40.18
C ASP A 294 -27.66 26.18 -39.22
N GLU A 295 -27.11 26.32 -38.01
CA GLU A 295 -27.38 27.48 -37.15
C GLU A 295 -26.11 27.96 -36.45
N THR A 296 -25.68 29.16 -36.85
CA THR A 296 -24.71 30.03 -36.21
C THR A 296 -25.04 30.34 -34.75
N PRO A 297 -24.06 30.45 -33.82
CA PRO A 297 -24.33 30.77 -32.44
C PRO A 297 -24.72 32.25 -32.26
N LYS A 298 -25.99 32.44 -31.86
CA LYS A 298 -26.45 33.74 -31.33
C LYS A 298 -25.83 33.98 -29.97
N ALA A 299 -25.17 35.13 -29.81
CA ALA A 299 -24.72 35.65 -28.54
C ALA A 299 -25.93 35.89 -27.61
N GLU A 300 -26.12 35.04 -26.63
CA GLU A 300 -27.09 35.29 -25.55
C GLU A 300 -26.56 36.36 -24.60
N ARG A 301 -27.33 37.44 -24.47
CA ARG A 301 -27.13 38.46 -23.44
C ARG A 301 -27.37 37.80 -22.07
N LEU A 302 -26.31 37.78 -21.24
CA LEU A 302 -26.40 37.36 -19.84
C LEU A 302 -27.49 38.16 -19.11
N GLY A 303 -28.48 37.48 -18.57
CA GLY A 303 -29.56 38.10 -17.80
C GLY A 303 -29.04 38.80 -16.52
N ALA A 304 -29.68 39.90 -16.12
CA ALA A 304 -29.31 40.71 -14.95
C ALA A 304 -29.11 39.87 -13.65
N GLY A 305 -29.79 38.72 -13.51
CA GLY A 305 -29.63 37.82 -12.36
C GLY A 305 -28.27 37.14 -12.29
N ILE A 306 -27.65 36.81 -13.43
CA ILE A 306 -26.33 36.18 -13.47
C ILE A 306 -25.24 37.17 -13.05
N ILE A 307 -25.38 38.45 -13.44
CA ILE A 307 -24.42 39.52 -13.07
C ILE A 307 -24.46 39.72 -11.54
N VAL A 308 -25.66 39.74 -10.92
CA VAL A 308 -25.80 39.88 -9.46
C VAL A 308 -25.19 38.69 -8.74
N ALA A 309 -25.38 37.45 -9.23
CA ALA A 309 -24.79 36.26 -8.65
C ALA A 309 -23.25 36.27 -8.71
N ILE A 310 -22.67 36.71 -9.81
CA ILE A 310 -21.21 36.86 -9.97
C ILE A 310 -20.65 37.88 -9.00
N VAL A 311 -21.31 39.07 -8.87
CA VAL A 311 -20.85 40.13 -7.96
C VAL A 311 -20.94 39.69 -6.51
N LEU A 312 -22.02 39.05 -6.09
CA LEU A 312 -22.14 38.51 -4.73
C LEU A 312 -21.14 37.37 -4.44
N GLY A 313 -20.87 36.49 -5.41
CA GLY A 313 -19.86 35.44 -5.32
C GLY A 313 -18.45 35.98 -5.16
N THR A 314 -18.09 37.09 -5.87
CA THR A 314 -16.76 37.72 -5.74
C THR A 314 -16.57 38.36 -4.35
N PHE A 315 -17.59 39.01 -3.80
CA PHE A 315 -17.52 39.59 -2.45
C PHE A 315 -17.39 38.54 -1.37
N LEU A 316 -18.11 37.40 -1.47
CA LEU A 316 -17.96 36.27 -0.57
C LEU A 316 -16.56 35.63 -0.66
N GLY A 317 -16.04 35.46 -1.86
CA GLY A 317 -14.68 34.96 -2.10
C GLY A 317 -13.59 35.85 -1.50
N LEU A 318 -13.68 37.16 -1.68
CA LEU A 318 -12.75 38.13 -1.09
C LEU A 318 -12.84 38.13 0.45
N GLY A 319 -14.02 38.00 1.02
CA GLY A 319 -14.21 37.93 2.48
C GLY A 319 -13.54 36.68 3.08
N VAL A 320 -13.66 35.52 2.43
CA VAL A 320 -13.01 34.27 2.87
C VAL A 320 -11.47 34.37 2.77
N LEU A 321 -10.96 34.99 1.69
CA LEU A 321 -9.52 35.22 1.52
C LEU A 321 -8.96 36.20 2.57
N ALA A 322 -9.66 37.31 2.84
CA ALA A 322 -9.25 38.25 3.88
C ALA A 322 -9.28 37.63 5.28
N GLY A 323 -10.30 36.81 5.58
CA GLY A 323 -10.42 36.06 6.84
C GLY A 323 -9.31 35.03 7.00
N SER A 324 -8.96 34.29 5.95
CA SER A 324 -7.87 33.30 6.00
C SER A 324 -6.50 33.96 6.18
N VAL A 325 -6.23 35.09 5.52
CA VAL A 325 -4.99 35.85 5.72
C VAL A 325 -4.90 36.39 7.15
N TYR A 326 -5.99 36.96 7.66
CA TYR A 326 -6.04 37.44 9.05
C TYR A 326 -5.78 36.30 10.06
N PHE A 327 -6.41 35.14 9.85
CA PHE A 327 -6.20 33.96 10.70
C PHE A 327 -4.76 33.45 10.64
N CYS A 328 -4.14 33.43 9.45
CA CYS A 328 -2.73 33.07 9.28
C CYS A 328 -1.78 34.05 9.97
N LEU A 329 -2.06 35.35 9.91
CA LEU A 329 -1.23 36.37 10.59
C LEU A 329 -1.35 36.26 12.11
N CYS A 330 -2.56 36.03 12.64
CA CYS A 330 -2.77 35.80 14.08
C CYS A 330 -2.07 34.52 14.56
N ARG A 331 -2.07 33.46 13.74
CA ARG A 331 -1.39 32.20 14.07
C ARG A 331 0.14 32.33 14.04
N LYS A 332 0.70 33.14 13.12
CA LYS A 332 2.13 33.49 13.10
C LYS A 332 2.56 34.28 14.34
N ASN A 333 1.72 35.18 14.82
CA ASN A 333 2.02 35.98 15.99
C ASN A 333 2.03 35.12 17.27
N LYS A 334 1.06 34.20 17.45
CA LYS A 334 1.05 33.24 18.56
C LYS A 334 2.27 32.30 18.54
N ARG A 335 2.75 31.90 17.35
CA ARG A 335 3.96 31.05 17.23
C ARG A 335 5.24 31.78 17.66
N LYS A 336 5.33 33.11 17.41
CA LYS A 336 6.48 33.91 17.88
C LYS A 336 6.52 34.05 19.40
N GLU A 337 5.37 34.19 20.06
CA GLU A 337 5.28 34.25 21.53
C GLU A 337 5.65 32.92 22.18
N SER A 338 5.21 31.78 21.62
CA SER A 338 5.53 30.45 22.13
C SER A 338 7.02 30.10 21.97
N SER A 339 7.66 30.55 20.87
CA SER A 339 9.09 30.33 20.63
C SER A 339 9.98 31.16 21.57
N ALA A 340 9.56 32.38 21.92
CA ALA A 340 10.28 33.24 22.85
C ALA A 340 10.23 32.68 24.30
N THR A 341 9.10 32.06 24.70
CA THR A 341 8.94 31.45 26.02
C THR A 341 9.78 30.18 26.17
N TYR A 342 9.94 29.41 25.11
CA TYR A 342 10.74 28.18 25.12
C TYR A 342 12.25 28.47 25.19
N SER A 343 12.74 29.50 24.49
CA SER A 343 14.14 29.93 24.56
C SER A 343 14.52 30.46 25.98
N ALA A 344 13.63 31.20 26.64
CA ALA A 344 13.85 31.72 28.00
C ALA A 344 13.87 30.61 29.08
N TYR A 345 13.30 29.44 28.80
CA TYR A 345 13.32 28.29 29.71
C TYR A 345 14.63 27.49 29.62
N GLN A 346 15.24 27.41 28.43
CA GLN A 346 16.53 26.72 28.23
C GLN A 346 17.72 27.50 28.85
N ASP A 347 17.71 28.81 28.82
CA ASP A 347 18.78 29.65 29.43
C ASP A 347 18.82 29.57 30.96
N LYS A 348 17.72 29.16 31.61
CA LYS A 348 17.64 28.98 33.05
C LYS A 348 18.11 27.62 33.57
N ALA A 349 18.26 26.63 32.66
CA ALA A 349 18.66 25.26 33.03
C ALA A 349 20.17 25.00 32.94
N THR A 350 20.99 25.99 32.50
CA THR A 350 22.43 25.83 32.26
C THR A 350 23.36 26.62 33.15
N THR A 351 22.88 27.14 34.30
CA THR A 351 23.77 27.73 35.32
C THR A 351 24.17 26.67 36.33
N PRO A 352 25.46 26.28 36.45
CA PRO A 352 25.94 25.43 37.52
C PRO A 352 25.94 26.24 38.82
N ALA A 353 25.44 25.63 39.89
CA ALA A 353 25.59 26.17 41.24
C ALA A 353 27.07 26.05 41.65
N GLU A 354 27.68 27.17 42.05
CA GLU A 354 28.90 27.24 42.84
C GLU A 354 28.65 26.74 44.29
#